data_df654498b1c0587993f4d7ddb2e17458
#
_entry.id   df654498b1c0587993f4d7ddb2e17458
#
_cell.length_a   1.000
_cell.length_b   1.000
_cell.length_c   1.000
_cell.angle_alpha   90.00
_cell.angle_beta   90.00
_cell.angle_gamma   90.00
#
_symmetry.space_group_name_H-M   'P 1'
#
loop_
_entity.id
_entity.type
_entity.pdbx_description
1 polymer ?
#
loop_
_entity_poly.entity_id
_entity_poly.type
_entity_poly.pdbx_seq_one_letter_code
_entity_poly.pdbx_strand_id
1 'polypeptide(L)'
;MSYNHFLKKIKDWFNVQIDIIQEWTKDFKKRKRNNSSGTIRSRHSDSVWTWWSWLWWIRFVWRMLLLLLFVAILVVLVTRLKNCSGWGNWEDNVERETSFVVVEIKKISEFTTVTYYEEQLIEKTKEESHQLAVVVKGTIKVGFDFSTMTESDVSFGEDGVLRVKLPKAKILETIINPSGVVLVYGGKNKVFKDDDYKDVINQAEKQLVDHAKAEGIFEKASNQGKEEMTHLLNALGFDEVEVSVN
;
A
#
# COMPACT_ATOMS: atom_id res chain seq x y z
N MET A 1 -24.94 -9.91 7.18
CA MET A 1 -26.36 -10.11 7.51
C MET A 1 -27.14 -10.31 6.22
N SER A 2 -27.78 -11.45 6.03
CA SER A 2 -27.91 -12.27 4.84
C SER A 2 -28.86 -11.74 3.76
N TYR A 3 -28.37 -11.64 2.52
CA TYR A 3 -29.09 -11.43 1.25
C TYR A 3 -30.37 -12.32 1.15
N ASN A 4 -30.34 -13.51 1.71
CA ASN A 4 -31.47 -14.43 1.77
C ASN A 4 -32.65 -13.94 2.63
N HIS A 5 -32.42 -13.09 3.63
CA HIS A 5 -33.50 -12.54 4.47
C HIS A 5 -34.25 -11.41 3.74
N PHE A 6 -33.57 -10.66 2.91
CA PHE A 6 -34.18 -9.60 2.10
C PHE A 6 -35.04 -10.17 0.97
N LEU A 7 -34.56 -11.20 0.28
CA LEU A 7 -35.32 -11.91 -0.75
C LEU A 7 -36.58 -12.59 -0.20
N LYS A 8 -36.54 -13.13 1.02
CA LYS A 8 -37.69 -13.70 1.67
C LYS A 8 -38.75 -12.65 1.96
N LYS A 9 -38.38 -11.48 2.47
CA LYS A 9 -39.34 -10.37 2.72
C LYS A 9 -40.01 -9.86 1.44
N ILE A 10 -39.27 -9.78 0.34
CA ILE A 10 -39.83 -9.38 -0.96
C ILE A 10 -40.84 -10.42 -1.45
N LYS A 11 -40.53 -11.69 -1.33
CA LYS A 11 -41.42 -12.79 -1.73
C LYS A 11 -42.70 -12.82 -0.93
N ASP A 12 -42.60 -12.60 0.39
CA ASP A 12 -43.78 -12.56 1.28
C ASP A 12 -44.63 -11.33 0.97
N TRP A 13 -44.04 -10.17 0.64
CA TRP A 13 -44.78 -8.97 0.24
C TRP A 13 -45.52 -9.17 -1.09
N PHE A 14 -44.90 -9.84 -2.08
CA PHE A 14 -45.52 -10.16 -3.38
C PHE A 14 -46.71 -11.13 -3.20
N ASN A 15 -46.58 -12.13 -2.35
CA ASN A 15 -47.67 -13.08 -2.09
C ASN A 15 -48.88 -12.40 -1.44
N VAL A 16 -48.68 -11.47 -0.51
CA VAL A 16 -49.75 -10.69 0.08
C VAL A 16 -50.47 -9.82 -0.94
N GLN A 17 -49.77 -9.24 -1.90
CA GLN A 17 -50.37 -8.46 -2.99
C GLN A 17 -51.22 -9.32 -3.93
N ILE A 18 -50.78 -10.54 -4.23
CA ILE A 18 -51.51 -11.49 -5.08
C ILE A 18 -52.80 -11.94 -4.41
N ASP A 19 -52.77 -12.20 -3.09
CA ASP A 19 -53.99 -12.59 -2.33
C ASP A 19 -55.03 -11.47 -2.30
N ILE A 20 -54.59 -10.21 -2.12
CA ILE A 20 -55.49 -9.05 -2.16
C ILE A 20 -56.16 -8.89 -3.54
N ILE A 21 -55.40 -9.11 -4.63
CA ILE A 21 -55.93 -9.04 -6.00
C ILE A 21 -56.94 -10.18 -6.24
N GLN A 22 -56.67 -11.39 -5.73
CA GLN A 22 -57.60 -12.52 -5.87
C GLN A 22 -58.91 -12.31 -5.09
N GLU A 23 -58.84 -11.74 -3.92
CA GLU A 23 -60.03 -11.42 -3.12
C GLU A 23 -60.89 -10.34 -3.78
N TRP A 24 -60.25 -9.31 -4.35
CA TRP A 24 -60.88 -8.25 -5.14
C TRP A 24 -61.61 -8.82 -6.40
N THR A 25 -60.99 -9.76 -7.09
CA THR A 25 -61.60 -10.39 -8.29
C THR A 25 -62.80 -11.29 -7.92
N LYS A 26 -62.78 -11.97 -6.74
CA LYS A 26 -63.92 -12.75 -6.23
C LYS A 26 -65.12 -11.84 -5.89
N ASP A 27 -64.86 -10.73 -5.25
CA ASP A 27 -65.90 -9.76 -4.90
C ASP A 27 -66.55 -9.08 -6.14
N PHE A 28 -65.73 -8.80 -7.15
CA PHE A 28 -66.19 -8.26 -8.42
C PHE A 28 -67.11 -9.24 -9.18
N LYS A 29 -66.75 -10.54 -9.14
CA LYS A 29 -67.55 -11.64 -9.72
C LYS A 29 -68.86 -11.86 -8.98
N LYS A 30 -68.90 -11.66 -7.66
CA LYS A 30 -70.07 -11.77 -6.80
C LYS A 30 -71.06 -10.62 -7.03
N ARG A 31 -70.56 -9.36 -7.24
CA ARG A 31 -71.39 -8.20 -7.55
C ARG A 31 -72.03 -8.28 -8.92
N LYS A 32 -71.32 -8.88 -9.92
CA LYS A 32 -71.87 -9.03 -11.26
C LYS A 32 -72.99 -10.06 -11.36
N ARG A 33 -73.07 -11.02 -10.40
CA ARG A 33 -74.12 -12.05 -10.34
C ARG A 33 -75.40 -11.58 -9.69
N ASN A 34 -75.35 -10.53 -8.87
CA ASN A 34 -76.55 -10.02 -8.17
C ASN A 34 -77.31 -8.89 -8.92
N ASN A 35 -76.77 -8.47 -10.08
CA ASN A 35 -77.36 -7.38 -10.88
C ASN A 35 -78.10 -7.83 -12.11
N SER A 36 -78.49 -9.11 -12.20
CA SER A 36 -79.19 -9.64 -13.41
C SER A 36 -80.70 -9.84 -13.23
N SER A 37 -81.32 -9.15 -12.27
CA SER A 37 -82.80 -9.15 -12.17
C SER A 37 -83.30 -7.75 -11.75
N GLY A 38 -83.68 -6.97 -12.74
CA GLY A 38 -84.31 -5.65 -12.46
C GLY A 38 -84.33 -4.73 -13.66
N THR A 39 -85.26 -4.97 -14.56
CA THR A 39 -85.73 -3.99 -15.57
C THR A 39 -86.27 -2.76 -14.91
N ILE A 40 -85.63 -1.58 -15.04
CA ILE A 40 -86.31 -0.28 -15.08
C ILE A 40 -85.54 0.67 -15.98
N ARG A 41 -86.25 1.19 -16.94
CA ARG A 41 -85.94 2.19 -17.96
C ARG A 41 -85.77 3.53 -17.30
N SER A 42 -84.60 4.16 -17.39
CA SER A 42 -84.54 5.61 -17.29
C SER A 42 -83.36 6.13 -18.14
N ARG A 43 -83.78 6.98 -19.05
CA ARG A 43 -83.00 7.79 -19.96
C ARG A 43 -82.24 8.85 -19.16
N HIS A 44 -81.04 9.17 -19.66
CA HIS A 44 -80.20 10.33 -19.29
C HIS A 44 -79.14 10.15 -18.20
N SER A 45 -77.90 9.99 -18.66
CA SER A 45 -76.70 10.77 -18.20
C SER A 45 -75.42 10.02 -18.61
N ASP A 46 -75.09 9.97 -19.88
CA ASP A 46 -73.85 9.34 -20.36
C ASP A 46 -72.61 10.29 -20.31
N SER A 47 -72.76 11.50 -19.72
CA SER A 47 -71.70 12.49 -19.76
C SER A 47 -70.78 12.55 -18.52
N VAL A 48 -71.14 11.90 -17.43
CA VAL A 48 -70.36 11.99 -16.17
C VAL A 48 -69.33 10.87 -16.05
N TRP A 49 -69.58 9.71 -16.72
CA TRP A 49 -68.66 8.56 -16.65
C TRP A 49 -67.37 8.75 -17.46
N THR A 50 -67.41 9.51 -18.55
CA THR A 50 -66.25 9.78 -19.38
C THR A 50 -65.25 10.74 -18.70
N TRP A 51 -65.73 11.68 -17.87
CA TRP A 51 -64.89 12.62 -17.15
C TRP A 51 -64.10 11.97 -16.01
N TRP A 52 -64.66 10.99 -15.31
CA TRP A 52 -64.00 10.29 -14.23
C TRP A 52 -62.93 9.29 -14.74
N SER A 53 -63.17 8.67 -15.90
CA SER A 53 -62.15 7.81 -16.53
C SER A 53 -60.96 8.64 -17.03
N TRP A 54 -61.21 9.86 -17.52
CA TRP A 54 -60.17 10.77 -17.99
C TRP A 54 -59.27 11.26 -16.85
N LEU A 55 -59.83 11.60 -15.69
CA LEU A 55 -59.12 11.98 -14.48
C LEU A 55 -58.29 10.81 -13.91
N TRP A 56 -58.77 9.60 -14.05
CA TRP A 56 -58.02 8.38 -13.64
C TRP A 56 -56.84 8.15 -14.56
N TRP A 57 -56.99 8.33 -15.87
CA TRP A 57 -55.94 8.22 -16.86
C TRP A 57 -54.87 9.30 -16.66
N ILE A 58 -55.22 10.53 -16.40
CA ILE A 58 -54.29 11.62 -16.11
C ILE A 58 -53.51 11.35 -14.83
N ARG A 59 -54.13 10.83 -13.79
CA ARG A 59 -53.43 10.46 -12.54
C ARG A 59 -52.47 9.25 -12.77
N PHE A 60 -52.83 8.31 -13.62
CA PHE A 60 -52.02 7.17 -13.96
C PHE A 60 -50.80 7.61 -14.78
N VAL A 61 -50.99 8.43 -15.80
CA VAL A 61 -49.93 9.01 -16.63
C VAL A 61 -48.98 9.87 -15.77
N TRP A 62 -49.50 10.68 -14.86
CA TRP A 62 -48.68 11.46 -13.93
C TRP A 62 -47.83 10.58 -12.99
N ARG A 63 -48.38 9.50 -12.51
CA ARG A 63 -47.64 8.53 -11.68
C ARG A 63 -46.52 7.84 -12.47
N MET A 64 -46.82 7.46 -13.69
CA MET A 64 -45.81 6.86 -14.58
C MET A 64 -44.70 7.85 -14.92
N LEU A 65 -45.01 9.12 -15.15
CA LEU A 65 -44.07 10.19 -15.45
C LEU A 65 -43.19 10.50 -14.24
N LEU A 66 -43.73 10.52 -13.02
CA LEU A 66 -42.98 10.64 -11.79
C LEU A 66 -42.04 9.45 -11.54
N LEU A 67 -42.47 8.25 -11.88
CA LEU A 67 -41.68 7.02 -11.77
C LEU A 67 -40.50 7.01 -12.74
N LEU A 68 -40.73 7.45 -14.00
CA LEU A 68 -39.69 7.65 -15.00
C LEU A 68 -38.68 8.72 -14.57
N LEU A 69 -39.17 9.84 -14.02
CA LEU A 69 -38.31 10.89 -13.52
C LEU A 69 -37.45 10.41 -12.33
N PHE A 70 -38.05 9.63 -11.43
CA PHE A 70 -37.33 9.03 -10.31
C PHE A 70 -36.24 8.07 -10.79
N VAL A 71 -36.55 7.20 -11.75
CA VAL A 71 -35.57 6.30 -12.38
C VAL A 71 -34.46 7.08 -13.06
N ALA A 72 -34.79 8.16 -13.80
CA ALA A 72 -33.80 9.01 -14.44
C ALA A 72 -32.87 9.69 -13.40
N ILE A 73 -33.42 10.19 -12.30
CA ILE A 73 -32.62 10.75 -11.19
C ILE A 73 -31.72 9.67 -10.58
N LEU A 74 -32.25 8.46 -10.38
CA LEU A 74 -31.51 7.34 -9.81
C LEU A 74 -30.34 6.91 -10.72
N VAL A 75 -30.57 6.87 -12.04
CA VAL A 75 -29.50 6.60 -13.03
C VAL A 75 -28.44 7.70 -13.00
N VAL A 76 -28.85 8.98 -12.98
CA VAL A 76 -27.90 10.11 -12.87
C VAL A 76 -27.13 10.04 -11.55
N LEU A 77 -27.77 9.68 -10.45
CA LEU A 77 -27.14 9.55 -9.15
C LEU A 77 -26.14 8.39 -9.11
N VAL A 78 -26.49 7.24 -9.69
CA VAL A 78 -25.59 6.08 -9.84
C VAL A 78 -24.41 6.41 -10.74
N THR A 79 -24.61 7.12 -11.86
CA THR A 79 -23.52 7.55 -12.74
C THR A 79 -22.63 8.59 -12.08
N ARG A 80 -23.20 9.50 -11.27
CA ARG A 80 -22.45 10.47 -10.49
C ARG A 80 -21.66 9.80 -9.36
N LEU A 81 -22.23 8.81 -8.67
CA LEU A 81 -21.54 8.02 -7.65
C LEU A 81 -20.43 7.18 -8.25
N LYS A 82 -20.60 6.61 -9.45
CA LYS A 82 -19.52 5.92 -10.18
C LYS A 82 -18.40 6.87 -10.61
N ASN A 83 -18.72 8.13 -10.93
CA ASN A 83 -17.70 9.13 -11.24
C ASN A 83 -17.09 9.78 -9.99
N CYS A 84 -17.73 9.72 -8.82
CA CYS A 84 -17.19 10.20 -7.54
C CYS A 84 -16.50 9.12 -6.71
N SER A 85 -16.85 7.84 -6.87
CA SER A 85 -16.00 6.75 -6.45
C SER A 85 -14.90 6.68 -7.51
N GLY A 86 -13.73 7.26 -7.18
CA GLY A 86 -12.54 7.24 -8.00
C GLY A 86 -12.09 5.81 -8.31
N TRP A 87 -12.82 5.16 -9.17
CA TRP A 87 -12.35 4.07 -9.98
C TRP A 87 -11.60 4.70 -11.18
N GLY A 88 -10.79 5.74 -10.87
CA GLY A 88 -9.70 6.18 -11.71
C GLY A 88 -8.79 4.99 -11.89
N ASN A 89 -8.29 4.82 -13.10
CA ASN A 89 -7.43 3.76 -13.54
C ASN A 89 -6.56 3.25 -12.39
N TRP A 90 -6.75 2.00 -12.02
CA TRP A 90 -5.95 1.29 -11.03
C TRP A 90 -4.45 1.48 -11.32
N GLU A 91 -4.07 1.47 -12.60
CA GLU A 91 -2.71 1.72 -13.08
C GLU A 91 -2.16 3.11 -12.70
N ASP A 92 -2.96 4.19 -12.86
CA ASP A 92 -2.52 5.56 -12.51
C ASP A 92 -2.32 5.75 -10.99
N ASN A 93 -3.07 5.03 -10.16
CA ASN A 93 -2.91 5.08 -8.71
C ASN A 93 -1.67 4.31 -8.26
N VAL A 94 -1.44 3.12 -8.82
CA VAL A 94 -0.27 2.29 -8.55
C VAL A 94 1.03 3.01 -8.91
N GLU A 95 1.11 3.65 -10.10
CA GLU A 95 2.28 4.40 -10.54
C GLU A 95 2.56 5.59 -9.62
N ARG A 96 1.53 6.27 -9.13
CA ARG A 96 1.69 7.40 -8.20
C ARG A 96 2.14 6.95 -6.82
N GLU A 97 1.65 5.82 -6.32
CA GLU A 97 2.05 5.26 -5.02
C GLU A 97 3.50 4.74 -5.06
N THR A 98 3.91 4.05 -6.12
CA THR A 98 5.30 3.58 -6.27
C THR A 98 6.29 4.73 -6.38
N SER A 99 5.99 5.76 -7.16
CA SER A 99 6.82 6.97 -7.25
C SER A 99 6.97 7.67 -5.90
N PHE A 100 5.90 7.75 -5.11
CA PHE A 100 5.95 8.33 -3.76
C PHE A 100 6.89 7.54 -2.85
N VAL A 101 6.78 6.21 -2.82
CA VAL A 101 7.64 5.33 -2.00
C VAL A 101 9.11 5.52 -2.37
N VAL A 102 9.46 5.54 -3.65
CA VAL A 102 10.84 5.76 -4.12
C VAL A 102 11.37 7.10 -3.66
N VAL A 103 10.58 8.17 -3.77
CA VAL A 103 10.99 9.52 -3.33
C VAL A 103 11.24 9.56 -1.82
N GLU A 104 10.39 8.93 -1.02
CA GLU A 104 10.57 8.90 0.44
C GLU A 104 11.79 8.07 0.86
N ILE A 105 12.02 6.91 0.23
CA ILE A 105 13.22 6.10 0.47
C ILE A 105 14.48 6.88 0.08
N LYS A 106 14.51 7.55 -1.07
CA LYS A 106 15.65 8.37 -1.52
C LYS A 106 16.00 9.52 -0.57
N LYS A 107 15.04 10.07 0.16
CA LYS A 107 15.30 11.11 1.15
C LYS A 107 16.19 10.63 2.30
N ILE A 108 16.21 9.33 2.57
CA ILE A 108 17.07 8.72 3.58
C ILE A 108 18.55 8.73 3.13
N SER A 109 18.80 8.77 1.81
CA SER A 109 20.12 8.73 1.16
C SER A 109 20.92 7.49 1.50
N GLU A 110 21.47 7.41 2.69
CA GLU A 110 22.26 6.30 3.20
C GLU A 110 21.56 5.65 4.40
N PHE A 111 21.46 4.34 4.36
CA PHE A 111 20.80 3.54 5.38
C PHE A 111 21.79 2.55 5.98
N THR A 112 22.35 2.89 7.15
CA THR A 112 23.27 2.04 7.87
C THR A 112 22.50 0.96 8.62
N THR A 113 22.76 -0.30 8.30
CA THR A 113 22.10 -1.44 8.94
C THR A 113 23.04 -2.17 9.93
N VAL A 114 24.34 -2.19 9.65
CA VAL A 114 25.32 -2.81 10.54
C VAL A 114 26.49 -1.89 10.79
N THR A 115 26.89 -1.83 12.06
CA THR A 115 28.11 -1.15 12.48
C THR A 115 29.06 -2.20 13.07
N TYR A 116 30.26 -2.31 12.47
CA TYR A 116 31.28 -3.25 12.85
C TYR A 116 32.42 -2.52 13.57
N TYR A 117 32.79 -3.01 14.74
CA TYR A 117 33.89 -2.46 15.55
C TYR A 117 34.99 -3.47 15.67
N GLU A 118 36.22 -3.04 15.40
CA GLU A 118 37.38 -3.93 15.50
C GLU A 118 38.63 -3.16 15.90
N GLU A 119 39.59 -3.90 16.47
CA GLU A 119 40.91 -3.41 16.84
C GLU A 119 41.95 -4.22 16.07
N GLN A 120 42.84 -3.53 15.37
CA GLN A 120 43.92 -4.15 14.60
C GLN A 120 45.30 -3.79 15.21
N LEU A 121 46.13 -4.79 15.44
CA LEU A 121 47.53 -4.58 15.77
C LEU A 121 48.35 -4.60 14.48
N ILE A 122 48.97 -3.49 14.18
CA ILE A 122 49.85 -3.35 13.04
C ILE A 122 51.31 -3.21 13.50
N GLU A 123 52.14 -4.05 12.96
CA GLU A 123 53.56 -4.02 13.20
C GLU A 123 54.32 -3.57 11.96
N LYS A 124 55.27 -2.64 12.12
CA LYS A 124 56.14 -2.16 11.05
C LYS A 124 57.58 -2.24 11.52
N THR A 125 58.42 -2.94 10.76
CA THR A 125 59.86 -3.05 11.03
C THR A 125 60.64 -2.17 10.05
N LYS A 126 61.62 -1.41 10.56
CA LYS A 126 62.50 -0.57 9.79
C LYS A 126 63.92 -0.81 10.20
N GLU A 127 64.84 -0.91 9.21
CA GLU A 127 66.29 -1.11 9.45
C GLU A 127 66.60 -2.31 10.34
N GLU A 128 65.92 -3.47 10.12
CA GLU A 128 66.05 -4.76 10.80
C GLU A 128 65.99 -4.77 12.33
N SER A 129 66.16 -3.60 12.99
CA SER A 129 66.23 -3.50 14.44
C SER A 129 65.18 -2.62 15.09
N HIS A 130 64.48 -1.79 14.27
CA HIS A 130 63.50 -0.87 14.80
C HIS A 130 62.08 -1.34 14.50
N GLN A 131 61.32 -1.65 15.52
CA GLN A 131 59.95 -2.10 15.45
C GLN A 131 58.99 -1.02 15.94
N LEU A 132 57.90 -0.87 15.24
CA LEU A 132 56.76 -0.03 15.60
C LEU A 132 55.54 -0.96 15.70
N ALA A 133 54.86 -0.95 16.83
CA ALA A 133 53.61 -1.67 17.01
C ALA A 133 52.52 -0.69 17.45
N VAL A 134 51.44 -0.66 16.70
CA VAL A 134 50.31 0.26 16.92
C VAL A 134 49.00 -0.51 16.91
N VAL A 135 48.19 -0.35 17.93
CA VAL A 135 46.80 -0.79 17.91
C VAL A 135 45.93 0.34 17.36
N VAL A 136 45.16 0.01 16.35
CA VAL A 136 44.25 0.92 15.71
C VAL A 136 42.82 0.41 15.89
N LYS A 137 41.97 1.25 16.47
CA LYS A 137 40.53 0.97 16.63
C LYS A 137 39.78 1.61 15.49
N GLY A 138 38.98 0.81 14.81
CA GLY A 138 38.17 1.26 13.66
C GLY A 138 36.72 0.88 13.80
N THR A 139 35.90 1.61 13.07
CA THR A 139 34.47 1.39 12.91
C THR A 139 34.14 1.37 11.43
N ILE A 140 33.45 0.35 10.99
CA ILE A 140 32.95 0.23 9.61
C ILE A 140 31.43 0.27 9.65
N LYS A 141 30.84 1.20 8.92
CA LYS A 141 29.40 1.28 8.70
C LYS A 141 29.06 0.63 7.36
N VAL A 142 28.18 -0.34 7.38
CA VAL A 142 27.70 -1.06 6.19
C VAL A 142 26.20 -0.90 6.08
N GLY A 143 25.73 -0.72 4.86
CA GLY A 143 24.32 -0.48 4.59
C GLY A 143 24.07 -0.24 3.10
N PHE A 144 23.04 0.54 2.82
CA PHE A 144 22.54 0.78 1.48
C PHE A 144 22.63 2.26 1.11
N ASP A 145 22.94 2.52 -0.15
CA ASP A 145 22.87 3.84 -0.74
C ASP A 145 21.62 3.92 -1.64
N PHE A 146 20.59 4.52 -1.11
CA PHE A 146 19.30 4.66 -1.78
C PHE A 146 19.29 5.73 -2.87
N SER A 147 20.33 6.55 -2.98
CA SER A 147 20.44 7.53 -4.06
C SER A 147 20.44 6.88 -5.44
N THR A 148 20.88 5.62 -5.51
CA THR A 148 20.97 4.83 -6.74
C THR A 148 19.66 4.14 -7.14
N MET A 149 18.65 4.10 -6.27
CA MET A 149 17.37 3.46 -6.55
C MET A 149 16.61 4.19 -7.66
N THR A 150 15.83 3.43 -8.42
CA THR A 150 14.97 3.93 -9.51
C THR A 150 13.53 3.49 -9.27
N GLU A 151 12.59 4.03 -10.03
CA GLU A 151 11.17 3.64 -9.95
C GLU A 151 10.96 2.15 -10.29
N SER A 152 11.84 1.56 -11.10
CA SER A 152 11.80 0.13 -11.44
C SER A 152 12.18 -0.80 -10.26
N ASP A 153 12.79 -0.26 -9.20
CA ASP A 153 13.16 -1.02 -8.01
C ASP A 153 11.98 -1.17 -7.02
N VAL A 154 10.87 -0.48 -7.29
CA VAL A 154 9.65 -0.56 -6.50
C VAL A 154 8.49 -0.90 -7.42
N SER A 155 7.72 -1.92 -7.09
CA SER A 155 6.55 -2.34 -7.86
C SER A 155 5.41 -2.78 -6.95
N PHE A 156 4.19 -2.46 -7.36
CA PHE A 156 2.98 -2.92 -6.70
C PHE A 156 2.36 -4.03 -7.55
N GLY A 157 2.23 -5.22 -7.00
CA GLY A 157 1.67 -6.36 -7.72
C GLY A 157 0.14 -6.30 -7.78
N GLU A 158 -0.45 -7.01 -8.75
CA GLU A 158 -1.91 -7.20 -8.84
C GLU A 158 -2.47 -7.94 -7.61
N ASP A 159 -1.61 -8.65 -6.89
CA ASP A 159 -1.88 -9.34 -5.62
C ASP A 159 -1.95 -8.40 -4.41
N GLY A 160 -1.68 -7.10 -4.59
CA GLY A 160 -1.64 -6.11 -3.53
C GLY A 160 -0.32 -6.05 -2.75
N VAL A 161 0.69 -6.81 -3.17
CA VAL A 161 2.01 -6.86 -2.51
C VAL A 161 2.93 -5.76 -3.02
N LEU A 162 3.48 -4.97 -2.11
CA LEU A 162 4.54 -4.00 -2.43
C LEU A 162 5.90 -4.70 -2.49
N ARG A 163 6.52 -4.75 -3.66
CA ARG A 163 7.84 -5.35 -3.87
C ARG A 163 8.89 -4.27 -3.99
N VAL A 164 9.90 -4.35 -3.12
CA VAL A 164 11.02 -3.40 -3.08
C VAL A 164 12.34 -4.13 -3.27
N LYS A 165 13.16 -3.68 -4.24
CA LYS A 165 14.50 -4.17 -4.47
C LYS A 165 15.51 -3.18 -3.94
N LEU A 166 16.23 -3.55 -2.88
CA LEU A 166 17.30 -2.75 -2.33
C LEU A 166 18.56 -2.89 -3.20
N PRO A 167 19.38 -1.85 -3.33
CA PRO A 167 20.70 -1.97 -3.93
C PRO A 167 21.59 -2.93 -3.13
N LYS A 168 22.74 -3.34 -3.66
CA LYS A 168 23.69 -4.16 -2.91
C LYS A 168 24.20 -3.41 -1.69
N ALA A 169 24.32 -4.12 -0.57
CA ALA A 169 24.95 -3.58 0.62
C ALA A 169 26.42 -3.23 0.33
N LYS A 170 26.85 -2.07 0.79
CA LYS A 170 28.21 -1.55 0.63
C LYS A 170 28.74 -0.96 1.92
N ILE A 171 30.04 -0.77 2.00
CA ILE A 171 30.64 0.07 3.03
C ILE A 171 30.25 1.51 2.73
N LEU A 172 29.58 2.14 3.67
CA LEU A 172 29.19 3.56 3.61
C LEU A 172 30.31 4.43 4.16
N GLU A 173 30.91 4.00 5.27
CA GLU A 173 31.94 4.77 5.94
C GLU A 173 32.91 3.85 6.69
N THR A 174 34.21 4.19 6.64
CA THR A 174 35.25 3.62 7.50
C THR A 174 35.83 4.72 8.37
N ILE A 175 35.73 4.59 9.66
CA ILE A 175 36.17 5.58 10.64
C ILE A 175 37.31 5.00 11.44
N ILE A 176 38.51 5.59 11.33
CA ILE A 176 39.59 5.35 12.25
C ILE A 176 39.53 6.40 13.36
N ASN A 177 39.30 5.96 14.59
CA ASN A 177 39.23 6.88 15.72
C ASN A 177 40.66 7.33 16.10
N PRO A 178 41.01 8.62 15.97
CA PRO A 178 42.34 9.10 16.32
C PRO A 178 42.69 8.85 17.79
N SER A 179 41.74 8.89 18.71
CA SER A 179 41.92 8.56 20.13
C SER A 179 42.05 7.06 20.40
N GLY A 180 41.70 6.23 19.40
CA GLY A 180 41.83 4.78 19.42
C GLY A 180 43.15 4.27 18.80
N VAL A 181 44.05 5.17 18.39
CA VAL A 181 45.37 4.82 17.92
C VAL A 181 46.32 4.77 19.14
N VAL A 182 46.64 3.57 19.55
CA VAL A 182 47.49 3.34 20.75
C VAL A 182 48.84 2.82 20.32
N LEU A 183 49.89 3.60 20.60
CA LEU A 183 51.24 3.16 20.39
C LEU A 183 51.64 2.13 21.45
N VAL A 184 51.91 0.90 21.05
CA VAL A 184 52.33 -0.16 21.98
C VAL A 184 53.85 -0.16 22.15
N TYR A 185 54.59 -0.03 21.07
CA TYR A 185 56.03 -0.09 21.04
C TYR A 185 56.66 0.78 19.96
N GLY A 186 57.85 1.34 20.23
CA GLY A 186 58.72 1.92 19.17
C GLY A 186 58.63 3.44 18.99
N GLY A 187 57.67 4.15 19.62
CA GLY A 187 57.39 5.57 19.34
C GLY A 187 58.39 6.60 19.89
N LYS A 188 59.34 6.20 20.74
CA LYS A 188 60.35 7.14 21.25
C LYS A 188 61.62 7.25 20.35
N ASN A 189 61.70 6.40 19.34
CA ASN A 189 62.81 6.41 18.41
C ASN A 189 62.50 7.37 17.27
N LYS A 190 63.34 8.38 17.04
CA LYS A 190 63.24 9.34 15.94
C LYS A 190 63.39 8.66 14.52
N VAL A 191 63.46 7.38 14.47
CA VAL A 191 63.58 6.58 13.24
C VAL A 191 62.24 6.54 12.47
N PHE A 192 61.11 6.54 13.19
CA PHE A 192 59.75 6.55 12.59
C PHE A 192 59.31 8.00 12.39
N LYS A 193 58.88 8.33 11.17
CA LYS A 193 58.41 9.63 10.73
C LYS A 193 56.88 9.59 10.62
N ASP A 194 56.26 10.76 10.46
CA ASP A 194 54.82 10.88 10.27
C ASP A 194 54.25 10.05 9.11
N ASP A 195 55.05 9.86 8.04
CA ASP A 195 54.64 9.00 6.94
C ASP A 195 54.60 7.51 7.31
N ASP A 196 55.46 7.03 8.20
CA ASP A 196 55.43 5.65 8.70
C ASP A 196 54.15 5.42 9.51
N TYR A 197 53.69 6.40 10.28
CA TYR A 197 52.39 6.32 11.02
C TYR A 197 51.20 6.36 10.08
N LYS A 198 51.22 7.17 9.02
CA LYS A 198 50.19 7.16 7.99
C LYS A 198 50.10 5.80 7.29
N ASP A 199 51.22 5.22 6.94
CA ASP A 199 51.24 3.89 6.32
C ASP A 199 50.63 2.83 7.22
N VAL A 200 50.92 2.87 8.52
CA VAL A 200 50.37 1.93 9.51
C VAL A 200 48.83 2.14 9.62
N ILE A 201 48.35 3.37 9.63
CA ILE A 201 46.90 3.66 9.67
C ILE A 201 46.22 3.17 8.38
N ASN A 202 46.78 3.44 7.21
CA ASN A 202 46.26 2.97 5.94
C ASN A 202 46.24 1.43 5.86
N GLN A 203 47.29 0.77 6.41
CA GLN A 203 47.32 -0.66 6.48
C GLN A 203 46.23 -1.20 7.42
N ALA A 204 46.04 -0.56 8.57
CA ALA A 204 44.99 -0.94 9.51
C ALA A 204 43.59 -0.81 8.87
N GLU A 205 43.32 0.32 8.19
CA GLU A 205 42.05 0.52 7.49
C GLU A 205 41.77 -0.58 6.48
N LYS A 206 42.77 -0.93 5.66
CA LYS A 206 42.66 -2.04 4.70
C LYS A 206 42.38 -3.37 5.38
N GLN A 207 43.10 -3.70 6.46
CA GLN A 207 42.89 -4.95 7.20
C GLN A 207 41.52 -4.99 7.84
N LEU A 208 41.03 -3.89 8.43
CA LEU A 208 39.68 -3.79 8.98
C LEU A 208 38.61 -4.09 7.92
N VAL A 209 38.74 -3.49 6.75
CA VAL A 209 37.81 -3.73 5.63
C VAL A 209 37.84 -5.18 5.17
N ASP A 210 39.07 -5.77 5.04
CA ASP A 210 39.20 -7.14 4.58
C ASP A 210 38.69 -8.16 5.60
N HIS A 211 38.92 -7.93 6.90
CA HIS A 211 38.34 -8.75 7.99
C HIS A 211 36.78 -8.61 8.02
N ALA A 212 36.24 -7.41 7.95
CA ALA A 212 34.80 -7.22 7.92
C ALA A 212 34.15 -8.01 6.76
N LYS A 213 34.79 -8.00 5.58
CA LYS A 213 34.35 -8.82 4.44
C LYS A 213 34.38 -10.29 4.74
N ALA A 214 35.49 -10.80 5.33
CA ALA A 214 35.66 -12.18 5.67
C ALA A 214 34.63 -12.67 6.71
N GLU A 215 34.21 -11.80 7.62
CA GLU A 215 33.14 -12.01 8.60
C GLU A 215 31.74 -12.04 8.02
N GLY A 216 31.57 -11.84 6.71
CA GLY A 216 30.28 -11.85 6.02
C GLY A 216 29.39 -10.69 6.36
N ILE A 217 29.98 -9.51 6.63
CA ILE A 217 29.25 -8.33 7.10
C ILE A 217 28.21 -7.84 6.08
N PHE A 218 28.45 -8.04 4.78
CA PHE A 218 27.51 -7.67 3.72
C PHE A 218 26.25 -8.52 3.73
N GLU A 219 26.38 -9.81 4.03
CA GLU A 219 25.24 -10.71 4.16
C GLU A 219 24.41 -10.35 5.40
N LYS A 220 25.08 -10.10 6.53
CA LYS A 220 24.44 -9.62 7.76
C LYS A 220 23.69 -8.30 7.50
N ALA A 221 24.32 -7.34 6.81
CA ALA A 221 23.72 -6.05 6.46
C ALA A 221 22.52 -6.23 5.51
N SER A 222 22.63 -7.13 4.53
CA SER A 222 21.54 -7.40 3.59
C SER A 222 20.31 -8.00 4.29
N ASN A 223 20.52 -8.95 5.21
CA ASN A 223 19.42 -9.57 5.93
C ASN A 223 18.75 -8.57 6.89
N GLN A 224 19.54 -7.82 7.64
CA GLN A 224 19.03 -6.81 8.56
C GLN A 224 18.31 -5.68 7.81
N GLY A 225 18.85 -5.24 6.67
CA GLY A 225 18.23 -4.22 5.84
C GLY A 225 16.88 -4.64 5.27
N LYS A 226 16.70 -5.91 4.90
CA LYS A 226 15.39 -6.44 4.50
C LYS A 226 14.37 -6.34 5.65
N GLU A 227 14.75 -6.78 6.84
CA GLU A 227 13.89 -6.76 8.02
C GLU A 227 13.49 -5.32 8.38
N GLU A 228 14.46 -4.43 8.50
CA GLU A 228 14.23 -3.03 8.88
C GLU A 228 13.40 -2.28 7.82
N MET A 229 13.66 -2.52 6.52
CA MET A 229 12.87 -1.93 5.45
C MET A 229 11.43 -2.46 5.45
N THR A 230 11.25 -3.76 5.67
CA THR A 230 9.90 -4.34 5.81
C THR A 230 9.14 -3.71 6.97
N HIS A 231 9.79 -3.55 8.14
CA HIS A 231 9.19 -2.90 9.30
C HIS A 231 8.85 -1.43 9.02
N LEU A 232 9.72 -0.71 8.33
CA LEU A 232 9.49 0.69 7.96
C LEU A 232 8.27 0.83 7.04
N LEU A 233 8.18 0.00 6.00
CA LEU A 233 7.08 0.03 5.04
C LEU A 233 5.76 -0.39 5.68
N ASN A 234 5.77 -1.40 6.56
CA ASN A 234 4.59 -1.76 7.33
C ASN A 234 4.13 -0.62 8.26
N ALA A 235 5.05 0.11 8.86
CA ALA A 235 4.74 1.27 9.69
C ALA A 235 4.16 2.44 8.87
N LEU A 236 4.47 2.51 7.57
CA LEU A 236 3.88 3.47 6.62
C LEU A 236 2.49 3.06 6.11
N GLY A 237 2.00 1.87 6.50
CA GLY A 237 0.65 1.40 6.21
C GLY A 237 0.54 0.41 5.06
N PHE A 238 1.65 -0.17 4.60
CA PHE A 238 1.64 -1.26 3.63
C PHE A 238 1.53 -2.60 4.39
N ASP A 239 0.42 -3.31 4.21
CA ASP A 239 0.14 -4.56 4.95
C ASP A 239 0.96 -5.74 4.42
N GLU A 240 1.19 -5.81 3.11
CA GLU A 240 1.93 -6.89 2.47
C GLU A 240 3.15 -6.34 1.71
N VAL A 241 4.34 -6.63 2.22
CA VAL A 241 5.63 -6.10 1.70
C VAL A 241 6.62 -7.23 1.47
N GLU A 242 7.22 -7.26 0.31
CA GLU A 242 8.30 -8.18 -0.06
C GLU A 242 9.58 -7.40 -0.39
N VAL A 243 10.61 -7.52 0.44
CA VAL A 243 11.90 -6.84 0.26
C VAL A 243 12.97 -7.81 -0.19
N SER A 244 13.62 -7.50 -1.30
CA SER A 244 14.75 -8.25 -1.85
C SER A 244 15.99 -7.37 -1.98
N VAL A 245 17.17 -7.97 -2.11
CA VAL A 245 18.45 -7.28 -2.36
C VAL A 245 19.01 -7.76 -3.68
N ASN A 246 19.49 -6.82 -4.50
CA ASN A 246 20.11 -7.11 -5.81
C ASN A 246 21.36 -7.99 -5.71
#